data_73bf2962897ad61a89a99a72b5a5c759
#
_entry.id   73bf2962897ad61a89a99a72b5a5c759
#
_cell.length_a   1.000
_cell.length_b   1.000
_cell.length_c   1.000
_cell.angle_alpha   90.00
_cell.angle_beta   90.00
_cell.angle_gamma   90.00
#
_symmetry.space_group_name_H-M   'P 1'
#
loop_
_entity.id
_entity.type
_entity.pdbx_description
1 polymer ?
#
loop_
_entity_poly.entity_id
_entity_poly.type
_entity_poly.pdbx_seq_one_letter_code
_entity_poly.pdbx_strand_id
1 'polypeptide(L)'
;FLEIFLLKINNLVKDFHVKKNDVIIDIGAHIGYFTIYSAKIATQGKVYSYEPSPESFNFLKKNIELNKIKNVILENLGVMKDSGISEMYVNKNNTIGNTMFKKNYRSHKESVKVISLEDMVSKHNLKKIDFLKLDCEGAEFEIILNLNDDILRKINKIAIEVHPNILNYKLSDLECFLTKKEFQISILRPLKNSDMPMLYARNKNFHVNNV
;
A
#
# COMPACT_ATOMS: atom_id res chain seq x y z
N PHE A 1 -2.81 -0.91 -12.21
CA PHE A 1 -1.76 -0.42 -11.28
C PHE A 1 -0.35 -0.72 -11.80
N LEU A 2 0.00 -1.98 -12.07
CA LEU A 2 1.37 -2.36 -12.42
C LEU A 2 1.88 -1.68 -13.71
N GLU A 3 1.06 -1.55 -14.75
CA GLU A 3 1.44 -0.86 -15.98
C GLU A 3 1.71 0.63 -15.74
N ILE A 4 0.88 1.26 -14.92
CA ILE A 4 1.07 2.67 -14.53
C ILE A 4 2.30 2.80 -13.63
N PHE A 5 2.47 1.88 -12.69
CA PHE A 5 3.58 1.88 -11.75
C PHE A 5 4.92 1.61 -12.44
N LEU A 6 5.02 0.58 -13.31
CA LEU A 6 6.28 0.20 -13.95
C LEU A 6 6.66 1.09 -15.13
N LEU A 7 5.68 1.51 -15.95
CA LEU A 7 5.94 2.26 -17.18
C LEU A 7 5.99 3.77 -16.97
N LYS A 8 5.27 4.31 -16.00
CA LYS A 8 5.17 5.76 -15.79
C LYS A 8 6.03 6.29 -14.64
N ILE A 9 6.29 5.51 -13.59
CA ILE A 9 7.09 6.00 -12.45
C ILE A 9 8.51 6.34 -12.89
N ASN A 10 9.17 5.51 -13.68
CA ASN A 10 10.56 5.73 -14.07
C ASN A 10 10.78 7.02 -14.86
N ASN A 11 9.73 7.56 -15.52
CA ASN A 11 9.84 8.73 -16.36
C ASN A 11 9.05 9.95 -15.87
N LEU A 12 8.01 9.78 -15.02
CA LEU A 12 7.10 10.86 -14.65
C LEU A 12 7.25 11.33 -13.21
N VAL A 13 7.70 10.47 -12.29
CA VAL A 13 7.94 10.84 -10.89
C VAL A 13 9.37 10.51 -10.53
N LYS A 14 10.22 11.54 -10.62
CA LYS A 14 11.65 11.43 -10.31
C LYS A 14 11.85 10.82 -8.90
N ASP A 15 12.79 9.87 -8.79
CA ASP A 15 13.21 9.23 -7.52
C ASP A 15 12.20 8.28 -6.85
N PHE A 16 11.08 7.92 -7.50
CA PHE A 16 10.10 6.97 -6.96
C PHE A 16 10.36 5.51 -7.38
N HIS A 17 11.59 5.14 -7.58
CA HIS A 17 11.98 3.75 -7.82
C HIS A 17 12.37 3.02 -6.53
N VAL A 18 12.21 1.70 -6.54
CA VAL A 18 12.69 0.80 -5.50
C VAL A 18 14.20 0.69 -5.58
N LYS A 19 14.89 0.66 -4.44
CA LYS A 19 16.35 0.52 -4.34
C LYS A 19 16.73 -0.82 -3.69
N LYS A 20 17.98 -1.21 -3.87
CA LYS A 20 18.52 -2.50 -3.45
C LYS A 20 18.34 -2.81 -1.95
N ASN A 21 18.42 -1.81 -1.10
CA ASN A 21 18.40 -1.94 0.37
C ASN A 21 17.07 -1.45 0.98
N ASP A 22 16.03 -1.23 0.16
CA ASP A 22 14.77 -0.65 0.64
C ASP A 22 14.01 -1.62 1.54
N VAL A 23 13.46 -1.08 2.61
CA VAL A 23 12.41 -1.70 3.42
C VAL A 23 11.08 -1.22 2.85
N ILE A 24 10.30 -2.17 2.35
CA ILE A 24 9.09 -1.90 1.57
C ILE A 24 7.89 -2.50 2.26
N ILE A 25 6.79 -1.75 2.32
CA ILE A 25 5.49 -2.26 2.74
C ILE A 25 4.54 -2.17 1.54
N ASP A 26 3.91 -3.30 1.20
CA ASP A 26 2.92 -3.45 0.13
C ASP A 26 1.56 -3.77 0.75
N ILE A 27 0.68 -2.77 0.82
CA ILE A 27 -0.68 -2.90 1.34
C ILE A 27 -1.65 -3.09 0.16
N GLY A 28 -2.44 -4.17 0.23
CA GLY A 28 -3.26 -4.62 -0.89
C GLY A 28 -2.39 -5.30 -1.96
N ALA A 29 -1.63 -6.31 -1.53
CA ALA A 29 -0.67 -6.99 -2.40
C ALA A 29 -1.34 -7.83 -3.51
N HIS A 30 -2.62 -8.19 -3.34
CA HIS A 30 -3.40 -9.02 -4.26
C HIS A 30 -2.65 -10.32 -4.60
N ILE A 31 -2.41 -10.61 -5.86
CA ILE A 31 -1.65 -11.80 -6.30
C ILE A 31 -0.13 -11.57 -6.37
N GLY A 32 0.37 -10.41 -5.93
CA GLY A 32 1.79 -10.16 -5.65
C GLY A 32 2.62 -9.55 -6.76
N TYR A 33 2.04 -8.88 -7.74
CA TYR A 33 2.81 -8.27 -8.82
C TYR A 33 3.82 -7.23 -8.31
N PHE A 34 3.37 -6.29 -7.48
CA PHE A 34 4.27 -5.27 -6.92
C PHE A 34 5.25 -5.88 -5.92
N THR A 35 4.78 -6.82 -5.08
CA THR A 35 5.63 -7.59 -4.16
C THR A 35 6.80 -8.24 -4.88
N ILE A 36 6.53 -8.98 -5.97
CA ILE A 36 7.55 -9.70 -6.75
C ILE A 36 8.53 -8.73 -7.40
N TYR A 37 8.01 -7.68 -8.05
CA TYR A 37 8.82 -6.64 -8.66
C TYR A 37 9.77 -6.01 -7.64
N SER A 38 9.24 -5.56 -6.52
CA SER A 38 9.99 -4.89 -5.46
C SER A 38 11.04 -5.81 -4.85
N ALA A 39 10.69 -7.05 -4.55
CA ALA A 39 11.60 -8.03 -3.96
C ALA A 39 12.77 -8.40 -4.87
N LYS A 40 12.56 -8.44 -6.20
CA LYS A 40 13.62 -8.68 -7.19
C LYS A 40 14.63 -7.53 -7.28
N ILE A 41 14.21 -6.32 -6.94
CA ILE A 41 15.10 -5.13 -6.91
C ILE A 41 15.74 -4.97 -5.53
N ALA A 42 14.94 -5.06 -4.46
CA ALA A 42 15.38 -4.88 -3.08
C ALA A 42 16.10 -6.12 -2.54
N THR A 43 17.14 -6.60 -3.25
CA THR A 43 17.85 -7.85 -2.96
C THR A 43 18.58 -7.87 -1.61
N GLN A 44 18.88 -6.73 -1.03
CA GLN A 44 19.45 -6.54 0.31
C GLN A 44 18.47 -5.89 1.29
N GLY A 45 17.26 -5.60 0.82
CA GLY A 45 16.16 -5.07 1.59
C GLY A 45 15.15 -6.14 1.96
N LYS A 46 13.95 -5.71 2.33
CA LYS A 46 12.86 -6.59 2.71
C LYS A 46 11.52 -6.03 2.26
N VAL A 47 10.60 -6.91 1.83
CA VAL A 47 9.24 -6.55 1.47
C VAL A 47 8.28 -7.19 2.48
N TYR A 48 7.36 -6.40 3.02
CA TYR A 48 6.28 -6.82 3.89
C TYR A 48 4.98 -6.66 3.12
N SER A 49 4.30 -7.76 2.82
CA SER A 49 3.12 -7.77 1.94
C SER A 49 1.88 -8.21 2.68
N TYR A 50 0.84 -7.40 2.60
CA TYR A 50 -0.42 -7.56 3.30
C TYR A 50 -1.56 -7.69 2.31
N GLU A 51 -2.29 -8.81 2.42
CA GLU A 51 -3.46 -9.12 1.58
C GLU A 51 -4.54 -9.77 2.43
N PRO A 52 -5.72 -9.13 2.61
CA PRO A 52 -6.79 -9.66 3.44
C PRO A 52 -7.53 -10.84 2.84
N SER A 53 -7.71 -10.88 1.50
CA SER A 53 -8.45 -11.95 0.83
C SER A 53 -7.68 -13.26 0.90
N PRO A 54 -8.23 -14.33 1.53
CA PRO A 54 -7.56 -15.64 1.59
C PRO A 54 -7.28 -16.22 0.20
N GLU A 55 -8.17 -15.99 -0.77
CA GLU A 55 -8.01 -16.45 -2.14
C GLU A 55 -6.83 -15.76 -2.82
N SER A 56 -6.81 -14.42 -2.82
CA SER A 56 -5.71 -13.63 -3.39
C SER A 56 -4.39 -13.91 -2.70
N PHE A 57 -4.41 -14.05 -1.36
CA PHE A 57 -3.23 -14.38 -0.56
C PHE A 57 -2.64 -15.75 -0.92
N ASN A 58 -3.48 -16.75 -1.20
CA ASN A 58 -3.01 -18.06 -1.66
C ASN A 58 -2.31 -17.98 -3.02
N PHE A 59 -2.81 -17.14 -3.94
CA PHE A 59 -2.12 -16.88 -5.21
C PHE A 59 -0.82 -16.10 -5.00
N LEU A 60 -0.83 -15.08 -4.15
CA LEU A 60 0.37 -14.32 -3.77
C LEU A 60 1.47 -15.27 -3.26
N LYS A 61 1.15 -16.15 -2.31
CA LYS A 61 2.09 -17.14 -1.76
C LYS A 61 2.68 -18.04 -2.85
N LYS A 62 1.83 -18.62 -3.69
CA LYS A 62 2.27 -19.46 -4.82
C LYS A 62 3.18 -18.70 -5.78
N ASN A 63 2.85 -17.45 -6.10
CA ASN A 63 3.64 -16.62 -6.99
C ASN A 63 5.02 -16.28 -6.40
N ILE A 64 5.13 -16.03 -5.11
CA ILE A 64 6.41 -15.82 -4.41
C ILE A 64 7.26 -17.10 -4.45
N GLU A 65 6.66 -18.26 -4.17
CA GLU A 65 7.34 -19.57 -4.22
C GLU A 65 7.85 -19.89 -5.64
N LEU A 66 7.01 -19.74 -6.67
CA LEU A 66 7.38 -19.97 -8.07
C LEU A 66 8.53 -19.05 -8.54
N ASN A 67 8.57 -17.81 -8.06
CA ASN A 67 9.65 -16.87 -8.35
C ASN A 67 10.89 -17.08 -7.45
N LYS A 68 10.88 -18.03 -6.51
CA LYS A 68 11.98 -18.36 -5.59
C LYS A 68 12.45 -17.14 -4.75
N ILE A 69 11.53 -16.25 -4.40
CA ILE A 69 11.83 -15.04 -3.65
C ILE A 69 11.93 -15.38 -2.15
N LYS A 70 12.97 -14.86 -1.48
CA LYS A 70 13.26 -15.14 -0.06
C LYS A 70 13.21 -13.94 0.88
N ASN A 71 13.19 -12.73 0.33
CA ASN A 71 13.23 -11.47 1.08
C ASN A 71 11.83 -10.84 1.28
N VAL A 72 10.79 -11.66 1.31
CA VAL A 72 9.39 -11.23 1.51
C VAL A 72 8.83 -11.86 2.78
N ILE A 73 8.08 -11.06 3.54
CA ILE A 73 7.18 -11.52 4.61
C ILE A 73 5.76 -11.33 4.11
N LEU A 74 4.98 -12.42 4.14
CA LEU A 74 3.59 -12.45 3.69
C LEU A 74 2.66 -12.54 4.89
N GLU A 75 1.65 -11.68 4.94
CA GLU A 75 0.64 -11.65 6.01
C GLU A 75 -0.77 -11.65 5.39
N ASN A 76 -1.59 -12.65 5.75
CA ASN A 76 -3.00 -12.67 5.36
C ASN A 76 -3.81 -11.79 6.31
N LEU A 77 -3.58 -10.48 6.22
CA LEU A 77 -4.19 -9.44 7.03
C LEU A 77 -4.58 -8.26 6.13
N GLY A 78 -5.70 -7.64 6.43
CA GLY A 78 -5.98 -6.28 5.95
C GLY A 78 -5.18 -5.24 6.75
N VAL A 79 -5.04 -4.05 6.19
CA VAL A 79 -4.49 -2.92 6.93
C VAL A 79 -5.57 -1.86 7.07
N MET A 80 -5.79 -1.39 8.29
CA MET A 80 -6.78 -0.39 8.64
C MET A 80 -6.19 0.59 9.65
N LYS A 81 -6.99 1.58 10.08
CA LYS A 81 -6.61 2.51 11.15
C LYS A 81 -6.27 1.76 12.45
N ASP A 82 -7.11 0.81 12.85
CA ASP A 82 -6.98 0.06 14.09
C ASP A 82 -6.84 -1.43 13.81
N SER A 83 -6.08 -2.14 14.66
CA SER A 83 -5.96 -3.61 14.58
C SER A 83 -7.20 -4.31 15.15
N GLY A 84 -7.55 -5.47 14.59
CA GLY A 84 -8.68 -6.24 15.06
C GLY A 84 -9.29 -7.18 14.02
N ILE A 85 -10.61 -7.18 13.96
CA ILE A 85 -11.41 -7.92 12.98
C ILE A 85 -12.28 -6.91 12.24
N SER A 86 -12.34 -7.02 10.92
CA SER A 86 -13.18 -6.19 10.06
C SER A 86 -13.99 -7.04 9.09
N GLU A 87 -15.03 -6.46 8.51
CA GLU A 87 -15.80 -7.09 7.43
C GLU A 87 -15.22 -6.64 6.07
N MET A 88 -14.90 -7.61 5.21
CA MET A 88 -14.52 -7.37 3.83
C MET A 88 -15.68 -7.73 2.90
N TYR A 89 -16.01 -6.87 1.99
CA TYR A 89 -17.01 -7.09 0.93
C TYR A 89 -16.35 -7.72 -0.28
N VAL A 90 -16.70 -8.96 -0.57
CA VAL A 90 -16.09 -9.78 -1.62
C VAL A 90 -17.02 -9.89 -2.82
N ASN A 91 -16.48 -9.64 -4.01
CA ASN A 91 -17.17 -9.91 -5.27
C ASN A 91 -16.79 -11.30 -5.77
N LYS A 92 -17.75 -12.23 -5.80
CA LYS A 92 -17.53 -13.63 -6.24
C LYS A 92 -17.03 -13.78 -7.68
N ASN A 93 -17.30 -12.80 -8.53
CA ASN A 93 -16.95 -12.86 -9.94
C ASN A 93 -15.64 -12.15 -10.29
N ASN A 94 -15.07 -11.39 -9.35
CA ASN A 94 -13.86 -10.63 -9.58
C ASN A 94 -13.19 -10.28 -8.25
N THR A 95 -12.03 -10.86 -7.97
CA THR A 95 -11.25 -10.57 -6.74
C THR A 95 -10.62 -9.18 -6.75
N ILE A 96 -10.58 -8.51 -7.92
CA ILE A 96 -10.20 -7.11 -8.04
C ILE A 96 -11.35 -6.26 -7.50
N GLY A 97 -11.08 -5.41 -6.52
CA GLY A 97 -12.09 -4.52 -5.93
C GLY A 97 -12.78 -5.10 -4.70
N ASN A 98 -12.22 -6.12 -4.04
CA ASN A 98 -12.59 -6.48 -2.68
C ASN A 98 -12.25 -5.31 -1.75
N THR A 99 -13.19 -4.89 -0.89
CA THR A 99 -13.04 -3.67 -0.09
C THR A 99 -13.58 -3.86 1.33
N MET A 100 -13.03 -3.11 2.29
CA MET A 100 -13.55 -3.02 3.65
C MET A 100 -14.80 -2.11 3.75
N PHE A 101 -15.20 -1.45 2.66
CA PHE A 101 -16.32 -0.51 2.66
C PHE A 101 -17.48 -1.02 1.81
N LYS A 102 -18.70 -0.76 2.28
CA LYS A 102 -19.93 -1.20 1.59
C LYS A 102 -20.00 -0.58 0.19
N LYS A 103 -19.93 -1.40 -0.84
CA LYS A 103 -20.27 -1.05 -2.23
C LYS A 103 -21.69 -1.55 -2.56
N ASN A 104 -22.39 -0.86 -3.49
CA ASN A 104 -23.78 -1.16 -3.86
C ASN A 104 -23.95 -2.40 -4.76
N TYR A 105 -23.04 -3.40 -4.67
CA TYR A 105 -23.16 -4.63 -5.47
C TYR A 105 -23.61 -5.83 -4.63
N ARG A 106 -23.95 -6.93 -5.31
CA ARG A 106 -24.16 -8.25 -4.72
C ARG A 106 -22.83 -8.82 -4.20
N SER A 107 -22.30 -8.24 -3.14
CA SER A 107 -21.13 -8.74 -2.43
C SER A 107 -21.57 -9.58 -1.23
N HIS A 108 -20.86 -10.66 -0.92
CA HIS A 108 -20.98 -11.28 0.38
C HIS A 108 -19.91 -10.70 1.31
N LYS A 109 -20.12 -10.87 2.61
CA LYS A 109 -19.21 -10.39 3.63
C LYS A 109 -18.33 -11.53 4.11
N GLU A 110 -17.06 -11.26 4.29
CA GLU A 110 -16.12 -12.15 4.95
C GLU A 110 -15.47 -11.43 6.12
N SER A 111 -15.35 -12.13 7.25
CA SER A 111 -14.62 -11.61 8.40
C SER A 111 -13.13 -11.81 8.17
N VAL A 112 -12.35 -10.75 8.25
CA VAL A 112 -10.90 -10.75 8.06
C VAL A 112 -10.19 -10.10 9.24
N LYS A 113 -9.00 -10.58 9.54
CA LYS A 113 -8.13 -9.92 10.51
C LYS A 113 -7.48 -8.70 9.87
N VAL A 114 -7.35 -7.63 10.67
CA VAL A 114 -6.71 -6.39 10.24
C VAL A 114 -5.64 -5.96 11.25
N ILE A 115 -4.65 -5.23 10.77
CA ILE A 115 -3.56 -4.67 11.57
C ILE A 115 -3.41 -3.18 11.26
N SER A 116 -3.08 -2.36 12.26
CA SER A 116 -2.69 -0.97 12.04
C SER A 116 -1.25 -0.87 11.53
N LEU A 117 -0.90 0.25 10.88
CA LEU A 117 0.49 0.48 10.45
C LEU A 117 1.43 0.63 11.66
N GLU A 118 0.95 1.19 12.76
CA GLU A 118 1.66 1.28 14.03
C GLU A 118 2.03 -0.09 14.59
N ASP A 119 1.05 -0.99 14.68
CA ASP A 119 1.27 -2.35 15.18
C ASP A 119 2.17 -3.16 14.25
N MET A 120 2.05 -2.96 12.95
CA MET A 120 2.94 -3.55 11.94
C MET A 120 4.39 -3.12 12.15
N VAL A 121 4.63 -1.81 12.32
CA VAL A 121 5.96 -1.24 12.59
C VAL A 121 6.52 -1.79 13.89
N SER A 122 5.70 -1.90 14.93
CA SER A 122 6.06 -2.48 16.22
C SER A 122 6.37 -3.97 16.10
N LYS A 123 5.49 -4.76 15.50
CA LYS A 123 5.61 -6.22 15.30
C LYS A 123 6.93 -6.60 14.63
N HIS A 124 7.33 -5.84 13.62
CA HIS A 124 8.55 -6.11 12.85
C HIS A 124 9.75 -5.26 13.28
N ASN A 125 9.62 -4.46 14.35
CA ASN A 125 10.64 -3.55 14.87
C ASN A 125 11.25 -2.66 13.78
N LEU A 126 10.40 -2.11 12.90
CA LEU A 126 10.85 -1.31 11.76
C LEU A 126 11.36 0.04 12.21
N LYS A 127 12.61 0.34 11.88
CA LYS A 127 13.24 1.64 12.15
C LYS A 127 12.94 2.66 11.03
N LYS A 128 12.72 2.15 9.81
CA LYS A 128 12.41 2.93 8.61
C LYS A 128 11.48 2.17 7.68
N ILE A 129 10.80 2.91 6.81
CA ILE A 129 10.03 2.42 5.67
C ILE A 129 10.49 3.24 4.46
N ASP A 130 11.30 2.63 3.60
CA ASP A 130 11.82 3.33 2.43
C ASP A 130 10.74 3.53 1.36
N PHE A 131 9.79 2.60 1.29
CA PHE A 131 8.68 2.66 0.34
C PHE A 131 7.41 2.04 0.94
N LEU A 132 6.35 2.84 1.04
CA LEU A 132 5.00 2.40 1.42
C LEU A 132 4.09 2.49 0.19
N LYS A 133 3.56 1.35 -0.29
CA LYS A 133 2.54 1.29 -1.33
C LYS A 133 1.19 1.00 -0.70
N LEU A 134 0.16 1.75 -1.10
CA LEU A 134 -1.24 1.51 -0.75
C LEU A 134 -2.08 1.39 -2.03
N ASP A 135 -2.82 0.30 -2.09
CA ASP A 135 -3.81 0.00 -3.11
C ASP A 135 -4.81 -0.97 -2.45
N CYS A 136 -5.68 -0.41 -1.62
CA CYS A 136 -6.51 -1.16 -0.70
C CYS A 136 -8.00 -0.78 -0.77
N GLU A 137 -8.43 -0.34 -1.97
CA GLU A 137 -9.83 -0.19 -2.33
C GLU A 137 -10.64 0.67 -1.33
N GLY A 138 -10.05 1.79 -0.90
CA GLY A 138 -10.68 2.83 -0.09
C GLY A 138 -10.18 2.96 1.34
N ALA A 139 -9.39 2.01 1.85
CA ALA A 139 -8.81 2.11 3.20
C ALA A 139 -7.66 3.14 3.29
N GLU A 140 -7.15 3.64 2.17
CA GLU A 140 -6.03 4.58 2.07
C GLU A 140 -6.24 5.82 2.93
N PHE A 141 -7.47 6.35 2.93
CA PHE A 141 -7.80 7.56 3.69
C PHE A 141 -7.75 7.31 5.19
N GLU A 142 -8.37 6.21 5.65
CA GLU A 142 -8.37 5.88 7.08
C GLU A 142 -6.97 5.53 7.59
N ILE A 143 -6.16 4.87 6.77
CA ILE A 143 -4.79 4.57 7.14
C ILE A 143 -3.98 5.86 7.24
N ILE A 144 -3.91 6.65 6.17
CA ILE A 144 -2.98 7.78 6.07
C ILE A 144 -3.38 8.94 6.99
N LEU A 145 -4.68 9.31 7.01
CA LEU A 145 -5.13 10.50 7.76
C LEU A 145 -5.06 10.31 9.29
N ASN A 146 -4.90 9.07 9.76
CA ASN A 146 -4.78 8.77 11.18
C ASN A 146 -3.37 8.40 11.64
N LEU A 147 -2.36 8.42 10.74
CA LEU A 147 -0.98 8.15 11.13
C LEU A 147 -0.46 9.23 12.07
N ASN A 148 0.18 8.78 13.15
CA ASN A 148 0.89 9.67 14.05
C ASN A 148 2.25 10.11 13.46
N ASP A 149 2.82 11.17 14.07
CA ASP A 149 4.08 11.75 13.58
C ASP A 149 5.27 10.81 13.71
N ASP A 150 5.25 9.87 14.67
CA ASP A 150 6.35 8.91 14.87
C ASP A 150 6.43 7.91 13.72
N ILE A 151 5.28 7.48 13.21
CA ILE A 151 5.22 6.61 12.02
C ILE A 151 5.55 7.40 10.76
N LEU A 152 4.97 8.60 10.59
CA LEU A 152 5.23 9.44 9.41
C LEU A 152 6.71 9.79 9.26
N ARG A 153 7.44 10.04 10.35
CA ARG A 153 8.89 10.27 10.33
C ARG A 153 9.70 9.07 9.85
N LYS A 154 9.18 7.85 10.02
CA LYS A 154 9.84 6.62 9.54
C LYS A 154 9.63 6.36 8.06
N ILE A 155 8.68 7.04 7.40
CA ILE A 155 8.33 6.80 6.00
C ILE A 155 9.08 7.78 5.09
N ASN A 156 9.79 7.25 4.11
CA ASN A 156 10.48 8.04 3.08
C ASN A 156 9.56 8.36 1.91
N LYS A 157 8.94 7.32 1.32
CA LYS A 157 8.10 7.46 0.12
C LYS A 157 6.78 6.74 0.31
N ILE A 158 5.71 7.36 -0.19
CA ILE A 158 4.35 6.78 -0.21
C ILE A 158 3.84 6.83 -1.66
N ALA A 159 3.33 5.71 -2.15
CA ALA A 159 2.60 5.63 -3.41
C ALA A 159 1.20 5.10 -3.13
N ILE A 160 0.18 5.85 -3.50
CA ILE A 160 -1.23 5.55 -3.23
C ILE A 160 -1.99 5.50 -4.53
N GLU A 161 -2.68 4.38 -4.82
CA GLU A 161 -3.82 4.39 -5.73
C GLU A 161 -5.02 4.90 -4.95
N VAL A 162 -5.55 6.06 -5.33
CA VAL A 162 -6.58 6.72 -4.54
C VAL A 162 -7.95 6.33 -5.06
N HIS A 163 -8.78 5.74 -4.20
CA HIS A 163 -10.16 5.36 -4.48
C HIS A 163 -11.12 6.42 -3.92
N PRO A 164 -11.43 7.49 -4.68
CA PRO A 164 -12.27 8.58 -4.18
C PRO A 164 -13.73 8.14 -4.02
N ASN A 165 -14.49 8.94 -3.28
CA ASN A 165 -15.93 8.73 -3.02
C ASN A 165 -16.28 7.51 -2.15
N ILE A 166 -15.30 6.94 -1.48
CA ILE A 166 -15.47 6.03 -0.37
C ILE A 166 -15.33 6.87 0.90
N LEU A 167 -16.27 6.81 1.85
CA LEU A 167 -16.26 7.57 3.12
C LEU A 167 -16.27 9.10 3.02
N ASN A 168 -16.77 9.69 1.92
CA ASN A 168 -16.82 11.15 1.71
C ASN A 168 -15.46 11.88 1.70
N TYR A 169 -14.36 11.16 1.64
CA TYR A 169 -13.02 11.76 1.47
C TYR A 169 -12.73 12.09 0.01
N LYS A 170 -11.85 13.08 -0.15
CA LYS A 170 -11.37 13.56 -1.45
C LYS A 170 -9.85 13.40 -1.53
N LEU A 171 -9.32 13.28 -2.74
CA LEU A 171 -7.88 13.29 -2.99
C LEU A 171 -7.18 14.49 -2.31
N SER A 172 -7.84 15.67 -2.30
CA SER A 172 -7.34 16.88 -1.64
C SER A 172 -7.11 16.73 -0.14
N ASP A 173 -7.82 15.82 0.52
CA ASP A 173 -7.66 15.60 1.97
C ASP A 173 -6.31 14.92 2.25
N LEU A 174 -5.95 13.90 1.45
CA LEU A 174 -4.63 13.26 1.51
C LEU A 174 -3.51 14.25 1.15
N GLU A 175 -3.71 15.04 0.08
CA GLU A 175 -2.76 16.06 -0.37
C GLU A 175 -2.50 17.09 0.72
N CYS A 176 -3.56 17.64 1.31
CA CYS A 176 -3.48 18.64 2.39
C CYS A 176 -2.79 18.06 3.64
N PHE A 177 -3.20 16.86 4.06
CA PHE A 177 -2.62 16.20 5.23
C PHE A 177 -1.14 15.94 5.06
N LEU A 178 -0.72 15.27 3.97
CA LEU A 178 0.66 14.91 3.73
C LEU A 178 1.55 16.15 3.49
N THR A 179 1.02 17.21 2.86
CA THR A 179 1.75 18.49 2.70
C THR A 179 2.01 19.14 4.06
N LYS A 180 1.02 19.15 4.96
CA LYS A 180 1.19 19.65 6.34
C LYS A 180 2.20 18.83 7.14
N LYS A 181 2.41 17.56 6.78
CA LYS A 181 3.39 16.64 7.38
C LYS A 181 4.74 16.64 6.63
N GLU A 182 5.03 17.73 5.88
CA GLU A 182 6.29 17.96 5.19
C GLU A 182 6.62 16.95 4.08
N PHE A 183 5.59 16.35 3.46
CA PHE A 183 5.79 15.56 2.25
C PHE A 183 5.67 16.45 1.00
N GLN A 184 6.54 16.20 0.03
CA GLN A 184 6.41 16.74 -1.32
C GLN A 184 5.47 15.82 -2.12
N ILE A 185 4.41 16.40 -2.70
CA ILE A 185 3.36 15.65 -3.39
C ILE A 185 3.52 15.77 -4.90
N SER A 186 3.28 14.66 -5.60
CA SER A 186 3.09 14.60 -7.05
C SER A 186 1.84 13.75 -7.34
N ILE A 187 0.95 14.24 -8.19
CA ILE A 187 -0.28 13.54 -8.54
C ILE A 187 -0.26 13.24 -10.03
N LEU A 188 -0.39 11.95 -10.36
CA LEU A 188 -0.66 11.50 -11.72
C LEU A 188 -2.15 11.28 -11.90
N ARG A 189 -2.78 12.10 -12.71
CA ARG A 189 -4.19 11.94 -13.08
C ARG A 189 -4.28 11.02 -14.29
N PRO A 190 -5.21 10.06 -14.30
CA PRO A 190 -5.38 9.17 -15.42
C PRO A 190 -5.90 9.93 -16.65
N LEU A 191 -5.54 9.43 -17.83
CA LEU A 191 -6.04 9.97 -19.10
C LEU A 191 -7.48 9.52 -19.40
N LYS A 192 -7.92 8.43 -18.77
CA LYS A 192 -9.28 7.89 -18.88
C LYS A 192 -10.01 8.05 -17.56
N ASN A 193 -11.30 8.39 -17.61
CA ASN A 193 -12.14 8.56 -16.42
C ASN A 193 -12.35 7.27 -15.59
N SER A 194 -11.98 6.11 -16.13
CA SER A 194 -12.06 4.81 -15.45
C SER A 194 -10.90 4.49 -14.53
N ASP A 195 -9.80 5.20 -14.67
CA ASP A 195 -8.58 4.89 -13.93
C ASP A 195 -8.50 5.73 -12.64
N MET A 196 -7.91 5.18 -11.60
CA MET A 196 -7.75 5.88 -10.32
C MET A 196 -6.56 6.83 -10.35
N PRO A 197 -6.62 8.00 -9.69
CA PRO A 197 -5.47 8.88 -9.57
C PRO A 197 -4.41 8.25 -8.66
N MET A 198 -3.14 8.48 -9.01
CA MET A 198 -2.00 8.07 -8.21
C MET A 198 -1.42 9.26 -7.47
N LEU A 199 -1.32 9.16 -6.15
CA LEU A 199 -0.63 10.13 -5.31
C LEU A 199 0.73 9.58 -4.90
N TYR A 200 1.78 10.34 -5.14
CA TYR A 200 3.15 10.09 -4.72
C TYR A 200 3.57 11.15 -3.71
N ALA A 201 4.04 10.71 -2.55
CA ALA A 201 4.48 11.59 -1.49
C ALA A 201 5.89 11.25 -1.04
N ARG A 202 6.80 12.23 -1.03
CA ARG A 202 8.18 12.08 -0.56
C ARG A 202 8.40 12.93 0.67
N ASN A 203 8.86 12.30 1.74
CA ASN A 203 9.20 12.99 2.98
C ASN A 203 10.45 13.84 2.79
N LYS A 204 10.34 15.16 2.98
CA LYS A 204 11.44 16.12 2.86
C LYS A 204 12.46 15.99 4.00
N ASN A 205 12.00 15.50 5.16
CA ASN A 205 12.77 15.40 6.40
C ASN A 205 13.23 13.97 6.70
N PHE A 206 13.15 13.05 5.70
CA PHE A 206 13.61 11.69 5.90
C PHE A 206 15.13 11.63 5.94
N HIS A 207 15.66 11.48 7.13
CA HIS A 207 17.08 11.26 7.35
C HIS A 207 17.30 9.77 7.62
N VAL A 208 18.10 9.13 6.77
CA VAL A 208 18.65 7.81 7.07
C VAL A 208 19.68 8.04 8.16
N ASN A 209 19.30 7.86 9.42
CA ASN A 209 20.30 7.72 10.47
C ASN A 209 21.10 6.46 10.12
N ASN A 210 22.32 6.65 9.63
CA ASN A 210 23.29 5.57 9.49
C ASN A 210 23.59 5.07 10.92
N VAL A 211 22.95 3.93 11.25
CA VAL A 211 23.30 3.13 12.41
C VAL A 211 24.06 1.90 11.92
#